data_b43fa3707acaae4de022ce60376c446c
#
_entry.id   b43fa3707acaae4de022ce60376c446c
#
_cell.length_a   1.000
_cell.length_b   1.000
_cell.length_c   1.000
_cell.angle_alpha   90.00
_cell.angle_beta   90.00
_cell.angle_gamma   90.00
#
_symmetry.space_group_name_H-M   'P 1'
#
loop_
_entity.id
_entity.type
_entity.pdbx_description
1 polymer ?
#
loop_
_entity_poly.entity_id
_entity_poly.type
_entity_poly.pdbx_seq_one_letter_code
_entity_poly.pdbx_strand_id
1 'polypeptide(L)'
;MKYRIAIIGAGNAGCITALHFYKHLRDSGELGKFEIKIYHSPDYHPIEKVGQGTTLTVPELIADALEINWYNNPIGATFKSGILYEGWGKKQEKLFHPFLWNDMGIHFVPKKLSEVVLESGFFKVSEKIIDDPEKEIDSNVIFDCR
;
A
#
# COMPACT_ATOMS: atom_id res chain seq x y z
N MET A 1 9.86 21.24 -15.77
CA MET A 1 9.47 19.86 -16.15
C MET A 1 9.43 19.03 -14.86
N LYS A 2 8.37 18.25 -14.61
CA LYS A 2 8.31 17.39 -13.41
C LYS A 2 9.01 16.07 -13.67
N TYR A 3 9.66 15.52 -12.65
CA TYR A 3 10.17 14.14 -12.67
C TYR A 3 8.99 13.17 -12.55
N ARG A 4 8.87 12.21 -13.45
CA ARG A 4 7.71 11.33 -13.57
C ARG A 4 8.01 9.94 -13.02
N ILE A 5 7.19 9.52 -12.07
CA ILE A 5 7.20 8.19 -11.46
C ILE A 5 5.95 7.45 -11.93
N ALA A 6 6.12 6.31 -12.57
CA ALA A 6 5.03 5.43 -12.96
C ALA A 6 4.99 4.21 -12.05
N ILE A 7 3.80 3.82 -11.62
CA ILE A 7 3.54 2.62 -10.84
C ILE A 7 2.50 1.79 -11.59
N ILE A 8 2.83 0.55 -11.92
CA ILE A 8 1.94 -0.37 -12.63
C ILE A 8 1.37 -1.35 -11.61
N GLY A 9 0.05 -1.33 -11.45
CA GLY A 9 -0.69 -2.11 -10.48
C GLY A 9 -1.17 -1.26 -9.31
N ALA A 10 -2.43 -1.45 -8.94
CA ALA A 10 -3.08 -0.82 -7.78
C ALA A 10 -3.38 -1.83 -6.66
N GLY A 11 -2.68 -2.94 -6.63
CA GLY A 11 -2.69 -3.88 -5.51
C GLY A 11 -1.92 -3.32 -4.30
N ASN A 12 -1.76 -4.15 -3.26
CA ASN A 12 -1.05 -3.74 -2.03
C ASN A 12 0.34 -3.16 -2.32
N ALA A 13 1.12 -3.83 -3.17
CA ALA A 13 2.47 -3.38 -3.51
C ALA A 13 2.45 -2.00 -4.19
N GLY A 14 1.60 -1.80 -5.21
CA GLY A 14 1.52 -0.54 -5.92
C GLY A 14 1.00 0.60 -5.03
N CYS A 15 -0.04 0.35 -4.24
CA CYS A 15 -0.58 1.34 -3.31
C CYS A 15 0.45 1.77 -2.26
N ILE A 16 1.13 0.81 -1.63
CA ILE A 16 2.15 1.10 -0.61
C ILE A 16 3.35 1.84 -1.23
N THR A 17 3.77 1.45 -2.44
CA THR A 17 4.83 2.15 -3.17
C THR A 17 4.42 3.60 -3.48
N ALA A 18 3.19 3.82 -3.95
CA ALA A 18 2.68 5.16 -4.23
C ALA A 18 2.65 6.04 -2.96
N LEU A 19 2.10 5.51 -1.87
CA LEU A 19 2.04 6.22 -0.59
C LEU A 19 3.43 6.51 -0.02
N HIS A 20 4.39 5.59 -0.17
CA HIS A 20 5.76 5.80 0.26
C HIS A 20 6.41 6.98 -0.46
N PHE A 21 6.32 7.03 -1.80
CA PHE A 21 6.83 8.17 -2.56
C PHE A 21 6.11 9.47 -2.23
N TYR A 22 4.78 9.44 -2.14
CA TYR A 22 4.00 10.62 -1.81
C TYR A 22 4.40 11.20 -0.46
N LYS A 23 4.43 10.37 0.59
CA LYS A 23 4.83 10.79 1.93
C LYS A 23 6.25 11.38 1.93
N HIS A 24 7.20 10.65 1.37
CA HIS A 24 8.61 11.08 1.37
C HIS A 24 8.82 12.42 0.63
N LEU A 25 8.18 12.58 -0.53
CA LEU A 25 8.27 13.81 -1.31
C LEU A 25 7.53 14.97 -0.66
N ARG A 26 6.41 14.72 0.02
CA ARG A 26 5.68 15.70 0.81
C ARG A 26 6.54 16.19 1.97
N ASP A 27 7.07 15.28 2.76
CA ASP A 27 7.84 15.58 3.98
C ASP A 27 9.17 16.28 3.67
N SER A 28 9.77 16.03 2.51
CA SER A 28 10.95 16.74 2.03
C SER A 28 10.65 18.07 1.33
N GLY A 29 9.38 18.43 1.13
CA GLY A 29 8.99 19.63 0.38
C GLY A 29 9.23 19.55 -1.13
N GLU A 30 9.49 18.36 -1.65
CA GLU A 30 9.85 18.13 -3.07
C GLU A 30 8.65 17.75 -3.95
N LEU A 31 7.46 17.53 -3.36
CA LEU A 31 6.29 16.98 -4.07
C LEU A 31 5.95 17.76 -5.35
N GLY A 32 6.13 19.08 -5.35
CA GLY A 32 5.87 19.92 -6.51
C GLY A 32 6.74 19.64 -7.73
N LYS A 33 7.89 19.01 -7.54
CA LYS A 33 8.87 18.67 -8.60
C LYS A 33 8.57 17.31 -9.24
N PHE A 34 7.67 16.52 -8.65
CA PHE A 34 7.37 15.16 -9.08
C PHE A 34 5.93 15.02 -9.56
N GLU A 35 5.71 14.02 -10.36
CA GLU A 35 4.39 13.53 -10.75
C GLU A 35 4.38 12.01 -10.56
N ILE A 36 3.48 11.53 -9.71
CA ILE A 36 3.27 10.10 -9.50
C ILE A 36 2.01 9.69 -10.25
N LYS A 37 2.14 8.68 -11.12
CA LYS A 37 1.03 8.14 -11.90
C LYS A 37 0.89 6.64 -11.65
N ILE A 38 -0.34 6.22 -11.31
CA ILE A 38 -0.71 4.82 -11.12
C ILE A 38 -1.46 4.34 -12.36
N TYR A 39 -1.01 3.22 -12.92
CA TYR A 39 -1.70 2.49 -13.99
C TYR A 39 -2.30 1.22 -13.40
N HIS A 40 -3.58 0.97 -13.66
CA HIS A 40 -4.23 -0.24 -13.21
C HIS A 40 -5.18 -0.79 -14.29
N SER A 41 -5.42 -2.10 -14.25
CA SER A 41 -6.42 -2.71 -15.12
C SER A 41 -7.82 -2.33 -14.68
N PRO A 42 -8.74 -1.99 -15.60
CA PRO A 42 -10.15 -1.80 -15.28
C PRO A 42 -10.80 -3.09 -14.73
N ASP A 43 -10.30 -4.25 -15.15
CA ASP A 43 -10.80 -5.56 -14.73
C ASP A 43 -10.11 -6.08 -13.47
N TYR A 44 -9.37 -5.22 -12.76
CA TYR A 44 -8.68 -5.62 -11.54
C TYR A 44 -9.69 -5.92 -10.43
N HIS A 45 -9.90 -7.18 -10.21
CA HIS A 45 -10.60 -7.70 -9.03
C HIS A 45 -9.56 -8.35 -8.13
N PRO A 46 -9.26 -7.78 -6.95
CA PRO A 46 -8.38 -8.45 -6.02
C PRO A 46 -8.95 -9.84 -5.74
N ILE A 47 -8.17 -10.86 -6.07
CA ILE A 47 -8.51 -12.28 -5.84
C ILE A 47 -8.69 -12.54 -4.35
N GLU A 48 -8.10 -11.69 -3.54
CA GLU A 48 -8.04 -11.81 -2.11
C GLU A 48 -9.35 -11.37 -1.46
N LYS A 49 -10.17 -12.35 -1.09
CA LYS A 49 -11.36 -12.14 -0.24
C LYS A 49 -11.02 -12.13 1.25
N VAL A 50 -9.74 -12.14 1.59
CA VAL A 50 -9.22 -12.19 2.96
C VAL A 50 -8.50 -10.89 3.29
N GLY A 51 -8.51 -10.50 4.56
CA GLY A 51 -7.73 -9.35 5.02
C GLY A 51 -6.23 -9.62 4.91
N GLN A 52 -5.47 -8.59 4.64
CA GLN A 52 -4.01 -8.62 4.62
C GLN A 52 -3.44 -8.12 5.95
N GLY A 53 -2.40 -8.81 6.43
CA GLY A 53 -1.64 -8.36 7.60
C GLY A 53 -0.41 -7.58 7.17
N THR A 54 -0.08 -6.52 7.91
CA THR A 54 1.11 -5.71 7.64
C THR A 54 2.30 -6.13 8.48
N THR A 55 3.48 -5.69 8.07
CA THR A 55 4.64 -5.47 8.94
C THR A 55 4.43 -4.22 9.80
N LEU A 56 5.29 -4.02 10.81
CA LEU A 56 5.07 -3.01 11.85
C LEU A 56 5.22 -1.55 11.36
N THR A 57 5.95 -1.32 10.28
CA THR A 57 6.20 0.02 9.73
C THR A 57 5.12 0.51 8.75
N VAL A 58 4.34 -0.41 8.18
CA VAL A 58 3.34 -0.08 7.15
C VAL A 58 2.13 0.68 7.71
N PRO A 59 1.62 0.41 8.92
CA PRO A 59 0.51 1.18 9.48
C PRO A 59 0.81 2.67 9.60
N GLU A 60 2.00 3.02 10.07
CA GLU A 60 2.44 4.41 10.20
C GLU A 60 2.51 5.10 8.83
N LEU A 61 3.08 4.43 7.83
CA LEU A 61 3.12 4.94 6.46
C LEU A 61 1.72 5.24 5.91
N ILE A 62 0.78 4.28 6.06
CA ILE A 62 -0.58 4.42 5.54
C ILE A 62 -1.31 5.55 6.28
N ALA A 63 -1.23 5.56 7.62
CA ALA A 63 -1.90 6.56 8.44
C ALA A 63 -1.43 7.98 8.11
N ASP A 64 -0.13 8.16 8.01
CA ASP A 64 0.49 9.45 7.80
C ASP A 64 0.31 9.96 6.36
N ALA A 65 0.46 9.08 5.36
CA ALA A 65 0.28 9.45 3.97
C ALA A 65 -1.18 9.79 3.61
N LEU A 66 -2.14 9.08 4.19
CA LEU A 66 -3.58 9.25 3.93
C LEU A 66 -4.30 10.06 5.01
N GLU A 67 -3.59 10.51 6.05
CA GLU A 67 -4.15 11.24 7.21
C GLU A 67 -5.30 10.46 7.87
N ILE A 68 -5.15 9.13 7.99
CA ILE A 68 -6.19 8.25 8.52
C ILE A 68 -6.33 8.38 10.03
N ASN A 69 -7.57 8.61 10.47
CA ASN A 69 -7.96 8.37 11.85
C ASN A 69 -8.34 6.90 12.01
N TRP A 70 -7.57 6.15 12.81
CA TRP A 70 -7.78 4.71 13.00
C TRP A 70 -9.13 4.33 13.63
N TYR A 71 -9.78 5.23 14.37
CA TYR A 71 -11.11 4.99 14.94
C TYR A 71 -12.22 4.99 13.89
N ASN A 72 -11.99 5.66 12.77
CA ASN A 72 -12.91 5.70 11.64
C ASN A 72 -12.13 5.60 10.33
N ASN A 73 -11.45 4.46 10.17
CA ASN A 73 -10.56 4.28 9.03
C ASN A 73 -11.32 3.73 7.80
N PRO A 74 -11.05 4.29 6.61
CA PRO A 74 -11.76 3.90 5.39
C PRO A 74 -11.31 2.55 4.83
N ILE A 75 -10.13 2.05 5.22
CA ILE A 75 -9.57 0.79 4.70
C ILE A 75 -10.03 -0.45 5.46
N GLY A 76 -10.92 -0.29 6.46
CA GLY A 76 -11.43 -1.39 7.27
C GLY A 76 -10.34 -2.07 8.09
N ALA A 77 -9.36 -1.29 8.56
CA ALA A 77 -8.24 -1.83 9.33
C ALA A 77 -8.62 -2.16 10.77
N THR A 78 -8.03 -3.23 11.26
CA THR A 78 -8.07 -3.65 12.67
C THR A 78 -6.66 -3.85 13.18
N PHE A 79 -6.42 -3.53 14.44
CA PHE A 79 -5.10 -3.66 15.05
C PHE A 79 -4.68 -5.11 15.26
N LYS A 80 -3.39 -5.35 15.07
CA LYS A 80 -2.72 -6.61 15.27
C LYS A 80 -1.63 -6.42 16.31
N SER A 81 -1.80 -7.04 17.48
CA SER A 81 -0.90 -6.89 18.64
C SER A 81 0.15 -7.99 18.76
N GLY A 82 0.14 -8.96 17.86
CA GLY A 82 1.08 -10.08 17.89
C GLY A 82 0.73 -11.18 16.92
N ILE A 83 1.44 -12.29 17.03
CA ILE A 83 1.26 -13.49 16.22
C ILE A 83 1.08 -14.69 17.15
N LEU A 84 0.00 -15.43 16.96
CA LEU A 84 -0.20 -16.71 17.62
C LEU A 84 0.27 -17.83 16.69
N TYR A 85 1.25 -18.59 17.15
CA TYR A 85 1.73 -19.81 16.50
C TYR A 85 1.04 -21.00 17.15
N GLU A 86 0.42 -21.86 16.38
CA GLU A 86 -0.23 -23.08 16.83
C GLU A 86 0.30 -24.28 16.05
N GLY A 87 0.64 -25.34 16.75
CA GLY A 87 1.12 -26.57 16.14
C GLY A 87 2.50 -26.48 15.46
N TRP A 88 3.29 -25.48 15.80
CA TRP A 88 4.64 -25.29 15.27
C TRP A 88 5.66 -26.02 16.16
N GLY A 89 6.50 -26.83 15.51
CA GLY A 89 7.54 -27.57 16.20
C GLY A 89 7.11 -28.95 16.72
N LYS A 90 8.02 -29.64 17.39
CA LYS A 90 7.85 -31.05 17.83
C LYS A 90 6.78 -31.26 18.90
N LYS A 91 6.46 -30.23 19.67
CA LYS A 91 5.54 -30.33 20.83
C LYS A 91 4.12 -29.84 20.52
N GLN A 92 3.87 -29.27 19.35
CA GLN A 92 2.57 -28.71 18.96
C GLN A 92 1.98 -27.74 19.98
N GLU A 93 2.83 -26.97 20.64
CA GLU A 93 2.44 -25.99 21.63
C GLU A 93 1.91 -24.72 20.97
N LYS A 94 1.15 -23.94 21.74
CA LYS A 94 0.74 -22.58 21.35
C LYS A 94 1.76 -21.59 21.87
N LEU A 95 2.26 -20.72 21.00
CA LEU A 95 3.14 -19.63 21.35
C LEU A 95 2.57 -18.32 20.85
N PHE A 96 2.25 -17.39 21.73
CA PHE A 96 1.92 -16.03 21.37
C PHE A 96 3.19 -15.18 21.39
N HIS A 97 3.50 -14.58 20.25
CA HIS A 97 4.58 -13.61 20.11
C HIS A 97 3.97 -12.20 20.07
N PRO A 98 3.96 -11.46 21.18
CA PRO A 98 3.45 -10.09 21.19
C PRO A 98 4.38 -9.17 20.43
N PHE A 99 3.83 -8.13 19.83
CA PHE A 99 4.63 -7.01 19.35
C PHE A 99 5.04 -6.12 20.51
N LEU A 100 6.14 -5.40 20.37
CA LEU A 100 6.61 -4.46 21.39
C LEU A 100 5.64 -3.29 21.55
N TRP A 101 5.74 -2.58 22.67
CA TRP A 101 4.78 -1.56 23.12
C TRP A 101 4.44 -0.46 22.08
N ASN A 102 5.40 -0.13 21.21
CA ASN A 102 5.22 0.91 20.19
C ASN A 102 5.03 0.32 18.78
N ASP A 103 5.06 -1.01 18.69
CA ASP A 103 4.95 -1.68 17.39
C ASP A 103 3.54 -2.23 17.21
N MET A 104 2.90 -1.83 16.15
CA MET A 104 1.56 -2.25 15.82
C MET A 104 1.46 -2.64 14.35
N GLY A 105 0.97 -3.83 14.11
CA GLY A 105 0.51 -4.22 12.79
C GLY A 105 -0.98 -3.93 12.62
N ILE A 106 -1.45 -4.01 11.41
CA ILE A 106 -2.87 -4.01 11.11
C ILE A 106 -3.23 -5.16 10.18
N HIS A 107 -4.46 -5.62 10.27
CA HIS A 107 -5.15 -6.29 9.18
C HIS A 107 -6.01 -5.25 8.48
N PHE A 108 -6.08 -5.28 7.15
CA PHE A 108 -6.88 -4.35 6.36
C PHE A 108 -7.51 -5.05 5.16
N VAL A 109 -8.43 -4.38 4.51
CA VAL A 109 -9.09 -4.88 3.30
C VAL A 109 -8.37 -4.33 2.07
N PRO A 110 -7.67 -5.17 1.27
CA PRO A 110 -6.88 -4.73 0.12
C PRO A 110 -7.66 -3.88 -0.87
N LYS A 111 -8.88 -4.30 -1.18
CA LYS A 111 -9.77 -3.56 -2.09
C LYS A 111 -10.04 -2.13 -1.59
N LYS A 112 -10.32 -1.98 -0.30
CA LYS A 112 -10.56 -0.66 0.29
C LYS A 112 -9.32 0.23 0.28
N LEU A 113 -8.14 -0.35 0.51
CA LEU A 113 -6.89 0.41 0.39
C LEU A 113 -6.70 0.92 -1.04
N SER A 114 -6.92 0.06 -2.04
CA SER A 114 -6.84 0.43 -3.45
C SER A 114 -7.81 1.56 -3.79
N GLU A 115 -9.08 1.43 -3.41
CA GLU A 115 -10.11 2.45 -3.63
C GLU A 115 -9.71 3.80 -3.02
N VAL A 116 -9.31 3.81 -1.75
CA VAL A 116 -8.89 5.04 -1.05
C VAL A 116 -7.67 5.68 -1.69
N VAL A 117 -6.69 4.90 -2.12
CA VAL A 117 -5.48 5.41 -2.77
C VAL A 117 -5.80 6.00 -4.14
N LEU A 118 -6.59 5.29 -4.96
CA LEU A 118 -6.96 5.76 -6.30
C LEU A 118 -7.85 7.00 -6.27
N GLU A 119 -8.71 7.13 -5.26
CA GLU A 119 -9.64 8.26 -5.09
C GLU A 119 -9.05 9.42 -4.27
N SER A 120 -7.85 9.28 -3.71
CA SER A 120 -7.23 10.28 -2.83
C SER A 120 -6.98 11.65 -3.48
N GLY A 121 -6.89 11.70 -4.79
CA GLY A 121 -6.48 12.91 -5.52
C GLY A 121 -4.98 13.22 -5.46
N PHE A 122 -4.18 12.39 -4.78
CA PHE A 122 -2.73 12.58 -4.66
C PHE A 122 -1.96 12.15 -5.91
N PHE A 123 -2.56 11.26 -6.70
CA PHE A 123 -1.94 10.61 -7.85
C PHE A 123 -2.69 10.90 -9.12
N LYS A 124 -1.97 10.88 -10.25
CA LYS A 124 -2.63 10.68 -11.53
C LYS A 124 -2.99 9.21 -11.66
N VAL A 125 -4.21 8.91 -12.05
CA VAL A 125 -4.70 7.54 -12.22
C VAL A 125 -5.04 7.29 -13.69
N SER A 126 -4.68 6.13 -14.19
CA SER A 126 -4.99 5.70 -15.54
C SER A 126 -5.44 4.24 -15.58
N GLU A 127 -6.69 4.03 -15.97
CA GLU A 127 -7.22 2.70 -16.25
C GLU A 127 -6.68 2.24 -17.60
N LYS A 128 -5.61 1.46 -17.57
CA LYS A 128 -4.97 0.93 -18.77
C LYS A 128 -4.20 -0.33 -18.42
N ILE A 129 -4.41 -1.38 -19.20
CA ILE A 129 -3.55 -2.57 -19.19
C ILE A 129 -2.25 -2.18 -19.89
N ILE A 130 -1.13 -2.46 -19.26
CA ILE A 130 0.22 -2.21 -19.76
C ILE A 130 0.87 -3.54 -20.07
N ASP A 131 1.14 -3.81 -21.33
CA ASP A 131 1.81 -5.03 -21.77
C ASP A 131 3.33 -4.85 -21.80
N ASP A 132 3.78 -3.75 -22.38
CA ASP A 132 5.19 -3.40 -22.52
C ASP A 132 5.48 -2.03 -21.88
N PRO A 133 5.89 -2.01 -20.60
CA PRO A 133 6.11 -0.76 -19.87
C PRO A 133 7.09 0.19 -20.54
N GLU A 134 8.17 -0.34 -21.13
CA GLU A 134 9.21 0.49 -21.73
C GLU A 134 8.74 1.22 -23.00
N LYS A 135 7.79 0.64 -23.71
CA LYS A 135 7.21 1.25 -24.92
C LYS A 135 5.98 2.10 -24.68
N GLU A 136 5.22 1.77 -23.64
CA GLU A 136 3.89 2.34 -23.41
C GLU A 136 3.87 3.49 -22.40
N ILE A 137 4.92 3.60 -21.56
CA ILE A 137 4.98 4.56 -20.47
C ILE A 137 6.16 5.51 -20.66
N ASP A 138 5.85 6.79 -20.83
CA ASP A 138 6.84 7.85 -20.83
C ASP A 138 7.02 8.37 -19.38
N SER A 139 7.99 7.80 -18.68
CA SER A 139 8.33 8.16 -17.28
C SER A 139 9.84 8.07 -17.05
N ASN A 140 10.31 8.76 -16.02
CA ASN A 140 11.72 8.72 -15.65
C ASN A 140 12.06 7.42 -14.90
N VAL A 141 11.09 6.88 -14.15
CA VAL A 141 11.20 5.61 -13.45
C VAL A 141 9.86 4.87 -13.46
N ILE A 142 9.92 3.55 -13.55
CA ILE A 142 8.75 2.67 -13.58
C ILE A 142 8.91 1.62 -12.48
N PHE A 143 7.88 1.49 -11.64
CA PHE A 143 7.73 0.41 -10.67
C PHE A 143 6.65 -0.55 -11.14
N ASP A 144 7.04 -1.74 -11.54
CA ASP A 144 6.11 -2.81 -11.90
C ASP A 144 5.71 -3.57 -10.63
N CYS A 145 4.47 -3.36 -10.19
CA CYS A 145 3.86 -3.91 -8.98
C CYS A 145 2.70 -4.87 -9.30
N ARG A 146 2.73 -5.50 -10.49
CA ARG A 146 1.71 -6.47 -10.93
C ARG A 146 1.88 -7.83 -10.29
#